data_b88f3b31dc381aec7cef75cc65966657
#
_entry.id   b88f3b31dc381aec7cef75cc65966657
#
_cell.length_a   1.000
_cell.length_b   1.000
_cell.length_c   1.000
_cell.angle_alpha   90.00
_cell.angle_beta   90.00
_cell.angle_gamma   90.00
#
_symmetry.space_group_name_H-M   'P 1'
#
loop_
_entity.id
_entity.type
_entity.pdbx_description
1 polymer ?
#
loop_
_entity_poly.entity_id
_entity_poly.type
_entity_poly.pdbx_seq_one_letter_code
_entity_poly.pdbx_strand_id
1 'polypeptide(L)'
;MTARPSRILFACPQTVFDVSNGASMQVYSMLQEFSRRGIETASFCGGVFDDPAGAARIPNLAEQIKENQGKAVLINKDSSANPENPITHWFFTGFHSTVWNEMTHEEETNFLNKYTEVLRTFKPDLVIGYGCDALCRSMWMEARSFGIPTAYIICNGNHHHYRFPLHDIVLCDSKATAKLYKDEDGLTVHPFGNFINPDLVVAKQRNPQTVTFINPAFAKGVAVVARLILMANKERPDISFMVVETRKKFADALRALKKPGSEVGSAFQNQTFKNIALRDATYNVSEIYATTKVLLAPSLCYESWGRVATEATMNGIPVLASKSGGLPEAVGTGGITLEKPASNQGPDENWLVLPSEEECRPWADALYDLYDHTEKWTRGGGTAAAPKTPRRIRSKRRETGCSSFSSRFSKSRPETTTLRVWGPCVTTGIRSTGKTSGSLPAGNAPSAKSQPNSNFLPFAADTLPDALLLTPSLSKAGEAQRFAGFVSSVGSSGSAAVTISAAGTFALAA
;
A
#
# COMPACT_ATOMS: atom_id res chain seq x y z
N MET A 1 19.82 22.83 -20.15
CA MET A 1 19.31 21.45 -20.03
C MET A 1 19.75 20.96 -18.68
N THR A 2 18.84 20.77 -17.74
CA THR A 2 19.17 20.06 -16.50
C THR A 2 19.52 18.63 -16.87
N ALA A 3 20.72 18.18 -16.49
CA ALA A 3 21.14 16.81 -16.71
C ALA A 3 20.11 15.85 -16.10
N ARG A 4 19.84 14.71 -16.75
CA ARG A 4 19.01 13.66 -16.12
C ARG A 4 19.74 13.16 -14.87
N PRO A 5 19.03 12.86 -13.77
CA PRO A 5 19.66 12.28 -12.60
C PRO A 5 20.34 10.97 -13.00
N SER A 6 21.59 10.82 -12.63
CA SER A 6 22.38 9.61 -12.89
C SER A 6 22.36 8.66 -11.69
N ARG A 7 22.09 9.19 -10.49
CA ARG A 7 22.01 8.44 -9.22
C ARG A 7 20.71 8.77 -8.49
N ILE A 8 19.92 7.76 -8.17
CA ILE A 8 18.66 7.91 -7.46
C ILE A 8 18.70 7.06 -6.18
N LEU A 9 18.40 7.70 -5.06
CA LEU A 9 18.22 7.04 -3.77
C LEU A 9 16.75 7.04 -3.39
N PHE A 10 16.17 5.88 -3.13
CA PHE A 10 14.93 5.77 -2.38
C PHE A 10 15.25 5.68 -0.89
N ALA A 11 14.59 6.48 -0.05
CA ALA A 11 14.82 6.48 1.38
C ALA A 11 13.50 6.54 2.17
N CYS A 12 13.34 5.58 3.09
CA CYS A 12 12.17 5.48 3.98
C CYS A 12 12.47 4.50 5.13
N PRO A 13 12.00 4.72 6.36
CA PRO A 13 12.07 3.71 7.41
C PRO A 13 11.36 2.42 7.04
N GLN A 14 10.26 2.49 6.29
CA GLN A 14 9.58 1.31 5.76
C GLN A 14 10.40 0.68 4.63
N THR A 15 10.49 -0.64 4.67
CA THR A 15 11.32 -1.38 3.71
C THR A 15 10.66 -1.54 2.35
N VAL A 16 11.48 -1.51 1.28
CA VAL A 16 11.05 -1.88 -0.08
C VAL A 16 10.82 -3.39 -0.25
N PHE A 17 11.22 -4.19 0.72
CA PHE A 17 11.11 -5.65 0.66
C PHE A 17 9.78 -6.19 1.20
N ASP A 18 8.94 -5.33 1.75
CA ASP A 18 7.62 -5.72 2.28
C ASP A 18 6.69 -6.15 1.15
N VAL A 19 6.45 -7.46 1.02
CA VAL A 19 5.56 -8.04 0.03
C VAL A 19 4.07 -7.93 0.41
N SER A 20 3.77 -7.55 1.65
CA SER A 20 2.41 -7.31 2.12
C SER A 20 1.91 -5.91 1.74
N ASN A 21 2.81 -5.00 1.34
CA ASN A 21 2.52 -3.60 1.07
C ASN A 21 2.62 -3.26 -0.43
N GLY A 22 1.55 -2.73 -0.99
CA GLY A 22 1.50 -2.33 -2.40
C GLY A 22 2.47 -1.19 -2.76
N ALA A 23 2.71 -0.24 -1.84
CA ALA A 23 3.65 0.87 -2.07
C ALA A 23 5.10 0.37 -2.10
N SER A 24 5.47 -0.53 -1.16
CA SER A 24 6.80 -1.16 -1.15
C SER A 24 7.05 -1.96 -2.43
N MET A 25 6.08 -2.76 -2.86
CA MET A 25 6.17 -3.53 -4.11
C MET A 25 6.29 -2.64 -5.35
N GLN A 26 5.58 -1.51 -5.38
CA GLN A 26 5.68 -0.52 -6.45
C GLN A 26 7.07 0.09 -6.50
N VAL A 27 7.58 0.56 -5.36
CA VAL A 27 8.90 1.17 -5.26
C VAL A 27 9.98 0.17 -5.66
N TYR A 28 9.92 -1.06 -5.17
CA TYR A 28 10.86 -2.10 -5.56
C TYR A 28 10.90 -2.30 -7.10
N SER A 29 9.71 -2.40 -7.73
CA SER A 29 9.61 -2.51 -9.19
C SER A 29 10.11 -1.25 -9.92
N MET A 30 9.90 -0.06 -9.34
CA MET A 30 10.41 1.22 -9.86
C MET A 30 11.95 1.24 -9.86
N LEU A 31 12.56 0.84 -8.75
CA LEU A 31 14.02 0.77 -8.64
C LEU A 31 14.60 -0.22 -9.65
N GLN A 32 13.95 -1.37 -9.86
CA GLN A 32 14.35 -2.32 -10.90
C GLN A 32 14.29 -1.71 -12.30
N GLU A 33 13.25 -0.94 -12.60
CA GLU A 33 13.13 -0.27 -13.90
C GLU A 33 14.19 0.84 -14.08
N PHE A 34 14.52 1.59 -13.05
CA PHE A 34 15.61 2.57 -13.09
C PHE A 34 16.96 1.88 -13.35
N SER A 35 17.23 0.78 -12.69
CA SER A 35 18.41 -0.06 -12.92
C SER A 35 18.49 -0.56 -14.37
N ARG A 36 17.38 -1.07 -14.95
CA ARG A 36 17.31 -1.49 -16.35
C ARG A 36 17.62 -0.35 -17.32
N ARG A 37 17.28 0.88 -16.95
CA ARG A 37 17.57 2.10 -17.78
C ARG A 37 18.97 2.65 -17.59
N GLY A 38 19.81 1.99 -16.80
CA GLY A 38 21.19 2.42 -16.56
C GLY A 38 21.34 3.56 -15.55
N ILE A 39 20.29 3.86 -14.75
CA ILE A 39 20.38 4.80 -13.64
C ILE A 39 20.99 4.07 -12.45
N GLU A 40 22.05 4.61 -11.87
CA GLU A 40 22.63 4.09 -10.64
C GLU A 40 21.60 4.25 -9.50
N THR A 41 21.15 3.14 -8.97
CA THR A 41 19.96 3.10 -8.12
C THR A 41 20.28 2.47 -6.77
N ALA A 42 19.76 3.07 -5.73
CA ALA A 42 19.91 2.55 -4.37
C ALA A 42 18.63 2.73 -3.54
N SER A 43 18.54 1.96 -2.45
CA SER A 43 17.59 2.23 -1.37
C SER A 43 18.27 2.28 -0.01
N PHE A 44 17.77 3.13 0.87
CA PHE A 44 18.07 3.13 2.30
C PHE A 44 16.77 2.97 3.08
N CYS A 45 16.60 1.82 3.71
CA CYS A 45 15.36 1.45 4.41
C CYS A 45 15.67 0.82 5.76
N GLY A 46 14.70 0.85 6.68
CA GLY A 46 14.75 0.11 7.93
C GLY A 46 13.90 -1.16 7.91
N GLY A 47 13.82 -1.83 9.05
CA GLY A 47 13.07 -3.07 9.25
C GLY A 47 11.59 -2.86 9.56
N VAL A 48 10.97 -1.78 9.08
CA VAL A 48 9.54 -1.51 9.28
C VAL A 48 8.71 -2.18 8.19
N PHE A 49 7.68 -2.93 8.60
CA PHE A 49 6.76 -3.67 7.73
C PHE A 49 5.32 -3.34 8.09
N ASP A 50 4.43 -3.36 7.12
CA ASP A 50 2.98 -3.27 7.35
C ASP A 50 2.43 -4.56 8.01
N ASP A 51 3.03 -5.69 7.66
CA ASP A 51 2.73 -7.00 8.23
C ASP A 51 4.04 -7.77 8.39
N PRO A 52 4.34 -8.34 9.57
CA PRO A 52 5.55 -9.14 9.78
C PRO A 52 5.76 -10.26 8.76
N ALA A 53 4.67 -10.85 8.23
CA ALA A 53 4.73 -11.82 7.15
C ALA A 53 5.30 -11.25 5.83
N GLY A 54 5.30 -9.92 5.67
CA GLY A 54 5.91 -9.23 4.54
C GLY A 54 7.43 -9.39 4.44
N ALA A 55 8.08 -9.78 5.55
CA ALA A 55 9.52 -9.95 5.65
C ALA A 55 10.09 -11.18 4.89
N ALA A 56 9.25 -11.98 4.25
CA ALA A 56 9.68 -13.27 3.65
C ALA A 56 10.73 -13.15 2.53
N ARG A 57 10.92 -11.97 1.94
CA ARG A 57 12.03 -11.74 0.99
C ARG A 57 13.40 -11.62 1.66
N ILE A 58 13.44 -11.48 2.97
CA ILE A 58 14.68 -11.36 3.73
C ILE A 58 14.83 -12.61 4.60
N PRO A 59 15.60 -13.63 4.15
CA PRO A 59 15.82 -14.83 4.93
C PRO A 59 16.47 -14.49 6.28
N ASN A 60 16.00 -15.12 7.34
CA ASN A 60 16.55 -14.98 8.69
C ASN A 60 16.61 -13.52 9.20
N LEU A 61 15.64 -12.68 8.79
CA LEU A 61 15.64 -11.26 9.17
C LEU A 61 15.64 -11.07 10.69
N ALA A 62 14.87 -11.88 11.42
CA ALA A 62 14.79 -11.77 12.89
C ALA A 62 16.14 -12.07 13.55
N GLU A 63 16.87 -13.08 13.06
CA GLU A 63 18.20 -13.40 13.50
C GLU A 63 19.20 -12.28 13.16
N GLN A 64 19.13 -11.77 11.93
CA GLN A 64 19.98 -10.67 11.48
C GLN A 64 19.76 -9.39 12.30
N ILE A 65 18.51 -9.04 12.61
CA ILE A 65 18.18 -7.91 13.50
C ILE A 65 18.78 -8.15 14.88
N LYS A 66 18.58 -9.34 15.46
CA LYS A 66 19.09 -9.69 16.78
C LYS A 66 20.61 -9.65 16.88
N GLU A 67 21.31 -10.16 15.86
CA GLU A 67 22.76 -10.18 15.80
C GLU A 67 23.39 -8.78 15.64
N ASN A 68 22.68 -7.91 14.94
CA ASN A 68 23.19 -6.58 14.58
C ASN A 68 22.64 -5.43 15.42
N GLN A 69 21.78 -5.66 16.38
CA GLN A 69 21.08 -4.72 17.28
C GLN A 69 21.64 -3.29 17.27
N GLY A 70 21.07 -2.41 16.45
CA GLY A 70 21.43 -0.98 16.42
C GLY A 70 22.78 -0.61 15.81
N LYS A 71 23.60 -1.58 15.39
CA LYS A 71 24.99 -1.34 15.01
C LYS A 71 25.29 -1.46 13.52
N ALA A 72 24.45 -2.11 12.73
CA ALA A 72 24.80 -2.42 11.35
C ALA A 72 23.74 -1.99 10.32
N VAL A 73 24.24 -1.60 9.18
CA VAL A 73 23.48 -1.50 7.94
C VAL A 73 23.92 -2.67 7.07
N LEU A 74 22.99 -3.58 6.78
CA LEU A 74 23.24 -4.65 5.81
C LEU A 74 23.25 -4.06 4.40
N ILE A 75 24.22 -4.46 3.61
CA ILE A 75 24.35 -4.03 2.22
C ILE A 75 24.07 -5.24 1.32
N ASN A 76 23.04 -5.12 0.48
CA ASN A 76 22.71 -6.11 -0.53
C ASN A 76 22.83 -5.51 -1.93
N LYS A 77 23.40 -6.26 -2.87
CA LYS A 77 23.47 -5.94 -4.30
C LYS A 77 22.44 -6.78 -5.05
N ASP A 78 21.36 -6.16 -5.46
CA ASP A 78 20.30 -6.83 -6.23
C ASP A 78 20.59 -6.71 -7.73
N SER A 79 21.06 -7.82 -8.30
CA SER A 79 21.36 -7.94 -9.74
C SER A 79 20.18 -8.50 -10.55
N SER A 80 19.02 -8.74 -9.93
CA SER A 80 17.90 -9.43 -10.57
C SER A 80 17.34 -8.70 -11.79
N ALA A 81 17.36 -7.36 -11.76
CA ALA A 81 16.85 -6.53 -12.86
C ALA A 81 17.91 -6.24 -13.93
N ASN A 82 19.14 -6.01 -13.55
CA ASN A 82 20.26 -5.69 -14.42
C ASN A 82 21.58 -6.08 -13.74
N PRO A 83 22.23 -7.17 -14.15
CA PRO A 83 23.51 -7.61 -13.58
C PRO A 83 24.66 -6.60 -13.73
N GLU A 84 24.64 -5.78 -14.79
CA GLU A 84 25.68 -4.77 -15.04
C GLU A 84 25.47 -3.47 -14.23
N ASN A 85 24.25 -3.26 -13.74
CA ASN A 85 23.88 -2.08 -12.93
C ASN A 85 23.01 -2.52 -11.74
N PRO A 86 23.59 -3.25 -10.75
CA PRO A 86 22.83 -3.77 -9.63
C PRO A 86 22.33 -2.65 -8.72
N ILE A 87 21.14 -2.84 -8.13
CA ILE A 87 20.60 -1.94 -7.13
C ILE A 87 21.34 -2.17 -5.81
N THR A 88 21.81 -1.08 -5.18
CA THR A 88 22.39 -1.18 -3.84
C THR A 88 21.32 -0.93 -2.78
N HIS A 89 21.04 -1.94 -1.97
CA HIS A 89 20.14 -1.81 -0.83
C HIS A 89 20.94 -1.67 0.46
N TRP A 90 20.77 -0.54 1.17
CA TRP A 90 21.20 -0.37 2.55
C TRP A 90 20.02 -0.60 3.46
N PHE A 91 20.09 -1.65 4.26
CA PHE A 91 19.02 -2.05 5.16
C PHE A 91 19.47 -1.85 6.62
N PHE A 92 18.84 -0.91 7.31
CA PHE A 92 19.11 -0.62 8.71
C PHE A 92 18.44 -1.67 9.61
N THR A 93 19.23 -2.32 10.45
CA THR A 93 18.79 -3.40 11.35
C THR A 93 18.56 -2.94 12.79
N GLY A 94 18.70 -1.64 13.06
CA GLY A 94 18.74 -1.11 14.41
C GLY A 94 17.38 -0.89 15.08
N PHE A 95 16.26 -1.15 14.41
CA PHE A 95 14.96 -1.09 15.04
C PHE A 95 14.66 -2.37 15.81
N HIS A 96 14.20 -2.24 17.07
CA HIS A 96 13.81 -3.39 17.88
C HIS A 96 12.47 -3.99 17.47
N SER A 97 11.63 -3.22 16.82
CA SER A 97 10.30 -3.60 16.33
C SER A 97 10.18 -3.41 14.83
N THR A 98 9.31 -4.18 14.19
CA THR A 98 8.92 -4.01 12.79
C THR A 98 7.75 -3.04 12.62
N VAL A 99 7.21 -2.51 13.71
CA VAL A 99 6.05 -1.62 13.73
C VAL A 99 6.50 -0.16 13.75
N TRP A 100 5.95 0.65 12.84
CA TRP A 100 6.35 2.05 12.66
C TRP A 100 6.31 2.90 13.93
N ASN A 101 5.26 2.78 14.72
CA ASN A 101 5.03 3.64 15.88
C ASN A 101 5.77 3.18 17.15
N GLU A 102 6.55 2.12 17.08
CA GLU A 102 7.29 1.58 18.23
C GLU A 102 8.76 1.97 18.24
N MET A 103 9.25 2.71 17.25
CA MET A 103 10.62 3.19 17.20
C MET A 103 10.93 4.14 18.35
N THR A 104 12.07 3.90 19.02
CA THR A 104 12.60 4.79 20.07
C THR A 104 13.33 5.99 19.46
N HIS A 105 13.44 7.05 20.22
CA HIS A 105 14.21 8.25 19.83
C HIS A 105 15.67 7.95 19.48
N GLU A 106 16.28 7.00 20.19
CA GLU A 106 17.65 6.58 19.93
C GLU A 106 17.76 5.86 18.58
N GLU A 107 16.81 4.98 18.29
CA GLU A 107 16.76 4.26 17.02
C GLU A 107 16.51 5.19 15.84
N GLU A 108 15.61 6.17 15.98
CA GLU A 108 15.38 7.20 14.96
C GLU A 108 16.63 8.03 14.72
N THR A 109 17.35 8.42 15.79
CA THR A 109 18.62 9.16 15.71
C THR A 109 19.69 8.34 14.99
N ASN A 110 19.82 7.06 15.35
CA ASN A 110 20.77 6.15 14.72
C ASN A 110 20.44 5.92 13.24
N PHE A 111 19.16 5.77 12.91
CA PHE A 111 18.71 5.68 11.53
C PHE A 111 19.08 6.93 10.71
N LEU A 112 18.81 8.11 11.25
CA LEU A 112 19.13 9.38 10.59
C LEU A 112 20.63 9.56 10.40
N ASN A 113 21.46 9.21 11.39
CA ASN A 113 22.90 9.23 11.27
C ASN A 113 23.40 8.32 10.13
N LYS A 114 22.85 7.10 10.04
CA LYS A 114 23.19 6.16 8.95
C LYS A 114 22.70 6.66 7.60
N TYR A 115 21.54 7.29 7.55
CA TYR A 115 21.06 7.95 6.34
C TYR A 115 22.03 9.03 5.86
N THR A 116 22.53 9.87 6.77
CA THR A 116 23.54 10.90 6.46
C THR A 116 24.83 10.29 5.90
N GLU A 117 25.29 9.17 6.45
CA GLU A 117 26.43 8.42 5.92
C GLU A 117 26.16 7.92 4.47
N VAL A 118 24.94 7.42 4.20
CA VAL A 118 24.56 6.98 2.86
C VAL A 118 24.52 8.16 1.88
N LEU A 119 23.98 9.32 2.26
CA LEU A 119 23.99 10.51 1.41
C LEU A 119 25.41 10.93 1.02
N ARG A 120 26.35 10.91 1.97
CA ARG A 120 27.77 11.24 1.73
C ARG A 120 28.49 10.23 0.85
N THR A 121 28.14 8.94 1.00
CA THR A 121 28.79 7.84 0.28
C THR A 121 28.26 7.71 -1.14
N PHE A 122 26.93 7.64 -1.28
CA PHE A 122 26.27 7.41 -2.56
C PHE A 122 26.17 8.68 -3.40
N LYS A 123 26.05 9.85 -2.77
CA LYS A 123 25.91 11.17 -3.42
C LYS A 123 24.80 11.17 -4.47
N PRO A 124 23.55 10.94 -4.09
CA PRO A 124 22.45 10.89 -5.04
C PRO A 124 22.19 12.26 -5.68
N ASP A 125 21.74 12.27 -6.93
CA ASP A 125 21.25 13.46 -7.63
C ASP A 125 19.77 13.76 -7.30
N LEU A 126 19.07 12.74 -6.74
CA LEU A 126 17.67 12.83 -6.33
C LEU A 126 17.41 11.81 -5.22
N VAL A 127 16.73 12.26 -4.17
CA VAL A 127 16.15 11.38 -3.15
C VAL A 127 14.65 11.28 -3.37
N ILE A 128 14.13 10.06 -3.42
CA ILE A 128 12.70 9.74 -3.56
C ILE A 128 12.24 9.00 -2.32
N GLY A 129 11.00 9.24 -1.88
CA GLY A 129 10.42 8.45 -0.79
C GLY A 129 8.98 8.84 -0.48
N TYR A 130 8.51 8.39 0.65
CA TYR A 130 7.23 8.73 1.24
C TYR A 130 7.36 8.77 2.77
N GLY A 131 6.28 9.14 3.46
CA GLY A 131 6.24 9.35 4.91
C GLY A 131 6.26 10.81 5.28
N CYS A 132 5.40 11.18 6.25
CA CYS A 132 5.20 12.58 6.68
C CYS A 132 5.38 12.77 8.19
N ASP A 133 5.82 11.73 8.91
CA ASP A 133 6.17 11.75 10.33
C ASP A 133 7.46 12.56 10.59
N ALA A 134 7.84 12.67 11.86
CA ALA A 134 8.98 13.49 12.28
C ALA A 134 10.31 12.97 11.71
N LEU A 135 10.53 11.64 11.72
CA LEU A 135 11.74 11.03 11.20
C LEU A 135 11.86 11.24 9.68
N CYS A 136 10.79 10.96 8.92
CA CYS A 136 10.78 11.19 7.48
C CYS A 136 11.02 12.67 7.15
N ARG A 137 10.42 13.61 7.88
CA ARG A 137 10.68 15.05 7.69
C ARG A 137 12.13 15.41 7.95
N SER A 138 12.75 14.82 8.98
CA SER A 138 14.17 15.00 9.27
C SER A 138 15.05 14.49 8.14
N MET A 139 14.72 13.33 7.55
CA MET A 139 15.41 12.79 6.37
C MET A 139 15.33 13.74 5.17
N TRP A 140 14.16 14.32 4.91
CA TRP A 140 14.00 15.30 3.82
C TRP A 140 14.82 16.59 4.07
N MET A 141 14.81 17.08 5.31
CA MET A 141 15.63 18.23 5.69
C MET A 141 17.12 17.94 5.53
N GLU A 142 17.56 16.76 5.92
CA GLU A 142 18.96 16.35 5.77
C GLU A 142 19.37 16.29 4.29
N ALA A 143 18.59 15.62 3.42
CA ALA A 143 18.86 15.60 1.99
C ALA A 143 18.99 17.02 1.40
N ARG A 144 18.06 17.91 1.77
CA ARG A 144 18.08 19.31 1.32
C ARG A 144 19.29 20.08 1.85
N SER A 145 19.80 19.78 3.06
CA SER A 145 21.01 20.41 3.60
C SER A 145 22.25 20.07 2.76
N PHE A 146 22.25 18.93 2.08
CA PHE A 146 23.26 18.54 1.10
C PHE A 146 23.01 19.13 -0.31
N GLY A 147 21.97 19.95 -0.47
CA GLY A 147 21.57 20.50 -1.79
C GLY A 147 20.97 19.45 -2.73
N ILE A 148 20.53 18.31 -2.22
CA ILE A 148 19.96 17.22 -3.00
C ILE A 148 18.46 17.46 -3.15
N PRO A 149 17.92 17.54 -4.38
CA PRO A 149 16.47 17.64 -4.60
C PRO A 149 15.73 16.40 -4.11
N THR A 150 14.47 16.61 -3.70
CA THR A 150 13.63 15.56 -3.10
C THR A 150 12.32 15.40 -3.87
N ALA A 151 11.88 14.14 -4.01
CA ALA A 151 10.61 13.78 -4.61
C ALA A 151 9.76 12.96 -3.62
N TYR A 152 8.49 13.31 -3.46
CA TYR A 152 7.53 12.54 -2.68
C TYR A 152 6.65 11.69 -3.59
N ILE A 153 6.39 10.44 -3.20
CA ILE A 153 5.44 9.55 -3.89
C ILE A 153 4.18 9.44 -3.05
N ILE A 154 3.06 9.91 -3.58
CA ILE A 154 1.74 9.69 -2.99
C ILE A 154 1.24 8.33 -3.43
N CYS A 155 1.12 7.40 -2.48
CA CYS A 155 0.62 6.04 -2.70
C CYS A 155 -0.85 5.85 -2.31
N ASN A 156 -1.51 6.89 -1.79
CA ASN A 156 -2.93 6.85 -1.38
C ASN A 156 -3.56 8.25 -1.47
N GLY A 157 -4.88 8.35 -1.18
CA GLY A 157 -5.62 9.61 -1.22
C GLY A 157 -5.77 10.30 0.14
N ASN A 158 -4.92 10.00 1.14
CA ASN A 158 -5.20 10.36 2.54
C ASN A 158 -4.35 11.52 3.09
N HIS A 159 -3.53 12.17 2.27
CA HIS A 159 -2.64 13.25 2.71
C HIS A 159 -3.22 14.65 2.44
N HIS A 160 -4.53 14.82 2.59
CA HIS A 160 -5.19 16.11 2.45
C HIS A 160 -4.62 17.12 3.44
N HIS A 161 -4.52 18.39 2.97
CA HIS A 161 -3.94 19.53 3.70
C HIS A 161 -2.44 19.44 4.00
N TYR A 162 -1.76 18.35 3.67
CA TYR A 162 -0.31 18.28 3.71
C TYR A 162 0.28 18.91 2.45
N ARG A 163 1.07 19.96 2.61
CA ARG A 163 1.56 20.79 1.50
C ARG A 163 2.87 20.30 0.89
N PHE A 164 3.41 19.20 1.37
CA PHE A 164 4.70 18.63 0.93
C PHE A 164 5.83 19.67 0.87
N PRO A 165 6.06 20.46 1.94
CA PRO A 165 6.89 21.68 1.90
C PRO A 165 8.38 21.43 1.67
N LEU A 166 8.83 20.19 1.84
CA LEU A 166 10.22 19.77 1.71
C LEU A 166 10.54 19.10 0.38
N HIS A 167 9.60 19.12 -0.57
CA HIS A 167 9.74 18.39 -1.82
C HIS A 167 9.72 19.32 -3.03
N ASP A 168 10.64 19.05 -3.96
CA ASP A 168 10.77 19.79 -5.22
C ASP A 168 9.76 19.27 -6.26
N ILE A 169 9.35 18.00 -6.12
CA ILE A 169 8.34 17.36 -6.95
C ILE A 169 7.49 16.40 -6.13
N VAL A 170 6.19 16.37 -6.40
CA VAL A 170 5.25 15.40 -5.82
C VAL A 170 4.69 14.53 -6.93
N LEU A 171 4.84 13.24 -6.78
CA LEU A 171 4.46 12.21 -7.74
C LEU A 171 3.27 11.41 -7.21
N CYS A 172 2.45 10.87 -8.10
CA CYS A 172 1.36 9.94 -7.74
C CYS A 172 1.15 8.88 -8.83
N ASP A 173 0.37 7.84 -8.50
CA ASP A 173 0.17 6.71 -9.38
C ASP A 173 -0.76 7.01 -10.56
N SER A 174 -1.79 7.83 -10.38
CA SER A 174 -2.87 8.01 -11.35
C SER A 174 -3.20 9.48 -11.62
N LYS A 175 -3.80 9.73 -12.78
CA LYS A 175 -4.39 11.03 -13.11
C LYS A 175 -5.56 11.37 -12.18
N ALA A 176 -6.31 10.34 -11.75
CA ALA A 176 -7.38 10.52 -10.76
C ALA A 176 -6.84 11.07 -9.45
N THR A 177 -5.71 10.53 -8.93
CA THR A 177 -5.06 11.03 -7.73
C THR A 177 -4.50 12.44 -7.93
N ALA A 178 -3.88 12.72 -9.07
CA ALA A 178 -3.42 14.08 -9.37
C ALA A 178 -4.57 15.09 -9.42
N LYS A 179 -5.71 14.68 -9.99
CA LYS A 179 -6.93 15.51 -10.03
C LYS A 179 -7.48 15.75 -8.63
N LEU A 180 -7.57 14.70 -7.78
CA LEU A 180 -8.04 14.80 -6.40
C LEU A 180 -7.28 15.88 -5.63
N TYR A 181 -5.94 15.79 -5.59
CA TYR A 181 -5.11 16.77 -4.87
C TYR A 181 -5.15 18.17 -5.47
N LYS A 182 -5.36 18.27 -6.77
CA LYS A 182 -5.55 19.58 -7.42
C LYS A 182 -6.86 20.23 -7.01
N ASP A 183 -7.95 19.46 -7.03
CA ASP A 183 -9.30 19.98 -6.79
C ASP A 183 -9.53 20.31 -5.31
N GLU A 184 -9.04 19.45 -4.41
CA GLU A 184 -9.27 19.61 -2.97
C GLU A 184 -8.21 20.45 -2.25
N ASP A 185 -6.95 20.30 -2.64
CA ASP A 185 -5.83 20.96 -1.96
C ASP A 185 -5.14 22.06 -2.78
N GLY A 186 -5.51 22.23 -4.05
CA GLY A 186 -4.86 23.16 -4.97
C GLY A 186 -3.40 22.79 -5.29
N LEU A 187 -3.02 21.52 -5.11
CA LEU A 187 -1.65 21.05 -5.31
C LEU A 187 -1.44 20.52 -6.73
N THR A 188 -0.27 20.81 -7.29
CA THR A 188 0.19 20.19 -8.52
C THR A 188 0.93 18.91 -8.19
N VAL A 189 0.32 17.78 -8.52
CA VAL A 189 0.89 16.45 -8.36
C VAL A 189 1.04 15.81 -9.73
N HIS A 190 2.16 15.14 -9.98
CA HIS A 190 2.50 14.60 -11.30
C HIS A 190 2.21 13.09 -11.36
N PRO A 191 1.26 12.64 -12.19
CA PRO A 191 0.99 11.22 -12.36
C PRO A 191 2.12 10.58 -13.17
N PHE A 192 2.69 9.49 -12.65
CA PHE A 192 3.80 8.76 -13.31
C PHE A 192 3.51 7.29 -13.55
N GLY A 193 2.34 6.79 -13.10
CA GLY A 193 1.91 5.41 -13.23
C GLY A 193 2.39 4.53 -12.08
N ASN A 194 1.93 3.28 -12.07
CA ASN A 194 2.36 2.28 -11.10
C ASN A 194 3.35 1.31 -11.75
N PHE A 195 4.47 1.06 -11.09
CA PHE A 195 5.49 0.13 -11.60
C PHE A 195 5.18 -1.30 -11.16
N ILE A 196 5.10 -2.19 -12.14
CA ILE A 196 4.91 -3.62 -11.93
C ILE A 196 5.96 -4.35 -12.77
N ASN A 197 6.71 -5.23 -12.13
CA ASN A 197 7.66 -6.08 -12.84
C ASN A 197 6.92 -7.31 -13.39
N PRO A 198 6.82 -7.48 -14.75
CA PRO A 198 6.14 -8.61 -15.36
C PRO A 198 6.67 -9.96 -14.91
N ASP A 199 7.99 -10.07 -14.70
CA ASP A 199 8.66 -11.32 -14.35
C ASP A 199 8.19 -11.87 -12.97
N LEU A 200 7.64 -10.98 -12.12
CA LEU A 200 7.15 -11.34 -10.79
C LEU A 200 5.65 -11.69 -10.76
N VAL A 201 4.88 -11.25 -11.77
CA VAL A 201 3.41 -11.34 -11.71
C VAL A 201 2.79 -12.12 -12.86
N VAL A 202 3.47 -12.24 -14.00
CA VAL A 202 2.91 -12.94 -15.16
C VAL A 202 3.12 -14.44 -15.03
N ALA A 203 2.03 -15.19 -15.09
CA ALA A 203 2.04 -16.64 -15.06
C ALA A 203 2.61 -17.21 -16.38
N LYS A 204 3.57 -18.12 -16.27
CA LYS A 204 4.17 -18.79 -17.45
C LYS A 204 3.18 -19.68 -18.20
N GLN A 205 2.28 -20.30 -17.47
CA GLN A 205 1.19 -21.14 -17.98
C GLN A 205 -0.08 -20.80 -17.23
N ARG A 206 -1.22 -20.82 -17.91
CA ARG A 206 -2.52 -20.50 -17.34
C ARG A 206 -3.50 -21.63 -17.59
N ASN A 207 -4.28 -21.95 -16.53
CA ASN A 207 -5.45 -22.81 -16.57
C ASN A 207 -6.62 -22.08 -15.88
N PRO A 208 -7.28 -21.13 -16.57
CA PRO A 208 -8.27 -20.24 -15.97
C PRO A 208 -9.52 -21.01 -15.53
N GLN A 209 -9.84 -21.00 -14.25
CA GLN A 209 -10.96 -21.74 -13.66
C GLN A 209 -11.84 -20.88 -12.75
N THR A 210 -11.25 -19.93 -12.00
CA THR A 210 -11.91 -19.27 -10.89
C THR A 210 -12.14 -17.80 -11.11
N VAL A 211 -13.24 -17.30 -10.55
CA VAL A 211 -13.42 -15.87 -10.26
C VAL A 211 -12.64 -15.57 -8.97
N THR A 212 -11.63 -14.73 -9.05
CA THR A 212 -10.70 -14.52 -7.95
C THR A 212 -10.90 -13.17 -7.28
N PHE A 213 -10.89 -13.15 -5.95
CA PHE A 213 -10.86 -11.97 -5.12
C PHE A 213 -9.66 -12.01 -4.18
N ILE A 214 -8.86 -10.95 -4.16
CA ILE A 214 -7.65 -10.87 -3.34
C ILE A 214 -7.86 -9.85 -2.22
N ASN A 215 -7.52 -10.24 -0.99
CA ASN A 215 -7.63 -9.43 0.22
C ASN A 215 -9.09 -9.16 0.65
N PRO A 216 -9.72 -10.03 1.45
CA PRO A 216 -11.11 -9.90 1.87
C PRO A 216 -11.33 -8.83 2.97
N ALA A 217 -10.69 -7.66 2.83
CA ALA A 217 -10.92 -6.51 3.68
C ALA A 217 -12.21 -5.76 3.26
N PHE A 218 -12.86 -5.08 4.21
CA PHE A 218 -14.07 -4.28 3.95
C PHE A 218 -13.80 -3.19 2.92
N ALA A 219 -12.69 -2.49 3.07
CA ALA A 219 -12.24 -1.47 2.11
C ALA A 219 -12.07 -2.01 0.69
N LYS A 220 -11.76 -3.31 0.52
CA LYS A 220 -11.60 -3.97 -0.78
C LYS A 220 -12.91 -4.55 -1.33
N GLY A 221 -14.04 -4.35 -0.63
CA GLY A 221 -15.36 -4.68 -1.12
C GLY A 221 -15.80 -6.12 -0.89
N VAL A 222 -15.34 -6.75 0.19
CA VAL A 222 -15.76 -8.11 0.56
C VAL A 222 -17.29 -8.24 0.65
N ALA A 223 -18.03 -7.17 1.02
CA ALA A 223 -19.49 -7.16 1.06
C ALA A 223 -20.10 -7.38 -0.33
N VAL A 224 -19.57 -6.71 -1.36
CA VAL A 224 -20.01 -6.88 -2.76
C VAL A 224 -19.69 -8.29 -3.24
N VAL A 225 -18.47 -8.78 -2.96
CA VAL A 225 -18.08 -10.15 -3.35
C VAL A 225 -18.97 -11.19 -2.69
N ALA A 226 -19.27 -11.06 -1.40
CA ALA A 226 -20.16 -11.97 -0.70
C ALA A 226 -21.57 -12.00 -1.35
N ARG A 227 -22.11 -10.84 -1.73
CA ARG A 227 -23.38 -10.79 -2.46
C ARG A 227 -23.31 -11.46 -3.83
N LEU A 228 -22.25 -11.21 -4.59
CA LEU A 228 -22.04 -11.83 -5.91
C LEU A 228 -21.94 -13.36 -5.82
N ILE A 229 -21.24 -13.88 -4.83
CA ILE A 229 -21.16 -15.33 -4.60
C ILE A 229 -22.54 -15.93 -4.31
N LEU A 230 -23.35 -15.27 -3.46
CA LEU A 230 -24.71 -15.74 -3.17
C LEU A 230 -25.61 -15.75 -4.41
N MET A 231 -25.53 -14.69 -5.24
CA MET A 231 -26.27 -14.63 -6.49
C MET A 231 -25.81 -15.70 -7.47
N ALA A 232 -24.50 -15.86 -7.64
CA ALA A 232 -23.94 -16.89 -8.51
C ALA A 232 -24.30 -18.31 -8.03
N ASN A 233 -24.30 -18.59 -6.73
CA ASN A 233 -24.71 -19.90 -6.20
C ASN A 233 -26.13 -20.27 -6.58
N LYS A 234 -27.03 -19.28 -6.78
CA LYS A 234 -28.40 -19.47 -7.24
C LYS A 234 -28.51 -19.60 -8.76
N GLU A 235 -27.84 -18.72 -9.48
CA GLU A 235 -28.09 -18.44 -10.90
C GLU A 235 -27.05 -19.12 -11.81
N ARG A 236 -25.82 -19.26 -11.32
CA ARG A 236 -24.65 -19.76 -12.07
C ARG A 236 -23.80 -20.68 -11.17
N PRO A 237 -24.35 -21.85 -10.76
CA PRO A 237 -23.62 -22.78 -9.89
C PRO A 237 -22.36 -23.40 -10.54
N ASP A 238 -22.18 -23.17 -11.84
CA ASP A 238 -20.98 -23.53 -12.61
C ASP A 238 -19.77 -22.60 -12.30
N ILE A 239 -20.01 -21.42 -11.74
CA ILE A 239 -18.94 -20.46 -11.42
C ILE A 239 -18.29 -20.82 -10.10
N SER A 240 -16.99 -21.06 -10.13
CA SER A 240 -16.16 -21.29 -8.95
C SER A 240 -15.43 -20.01 -8.55
N PHE A 241 -15.36 -19.74 -7.25
CA PHE A 241 -14.69 -18.60 -6.67
C PHE A 241 -13.42 -19.01 -5.94
N MET A 242 -12.41 -18.13 -5.97
CA MET A 242 -11.22 -18.21 -5.13
C MET A 242 -11.06 -16.91 -4.35
N VAL A 243 -10.98 -17.01 -3.02
CA VAL A 243 -10.66 -15.85 -2.16
C VAL A 243 -9.25 -16.05 -1.61
N VAL A 244 -8.36 -15.10 -1.92
CA VAL A 244 -6.99 -15.10 -1.42
C VAL A 244 -6.95 -14.28 -0.14
N GLU A 245 -6.75 -14.95 0.98
CA GLU A 245 -6.69 -14.38 2.30
C GLU A 245 -5.32 -13.80 2.58
N THR A 246 -5.24 -12.49 2.76
CA THR A 246 -4.02 -11.77 3.10
C THR A 246 -4.05 -11.38 4.59
N ARG A 247 -4.33 -10.10 4.88
CA ARG A 247 -4.39 -9.57 6.25
C ARG A 247 -5.68 -9.91 6.99
N LYS A 248 -6.73 -10.29 6.28
CA LYS A 248 -8.04 -10.63 6.85
C LYS A 248 -8.47 -12.01 6.36
N LYS A 249 -9.10 -12.76 7.25
CA LYS A 249 -9.75 -14.02 6.91
C LYS A 249 -11.15 -13.73 6.38
N PHE A 250 -11.53 -14.44 5.32
CA PHE A 250 -12.83 -14.24 4.67
C PHE A 250 -13.99 -14.54 5.63
N ALA A 251 -13.84 -15.60 6.40
CA ALA A 251 -14.82 -15.98 7.42
C ALA A 251 -15.05 -14.89 8.47
N ASP A 252 -14.00 -14.22 8.93
CA ASP A 252 -14.11 -13.13 9.91
C ASP A 252 -14.79 -11.91 9.29
N ALA A 253 -14.44 -11.59 8.05
CA ALA A 253 -15.11 -10.52 7.32
C ALA A 253 -16.60 -10.79 7.17
N LEU A 254 -17.01 -12.01 6.80
CA LEU A 254 -18.41 -12.37 6.66
C LEU A 254 -19.19 -12.25 7.97
N ARG A 255 -18.58 -12.60 9.13
CA ARG A 255 -19.25 -12.44 10.44
C ARG A 255 -19.56 -11.00 10.79
N ALA A 256 -18.72 -10.07 10.35
CA ALA A 256 -18.89 -8.66 10.65
C ALA A 256 -19.86 -7.94 9.69
N LEU A 257 -20.24 -8.53 8.56
CA LEU A 257 -21.17 -7.90 7.62
C LEU A 257 -22.57 -7.76 8.23
N LYS A 258 -23.20 -6.61 7.98
CA LYS A 258 -24.51 -6.21 8.51
C LYS A 258 -25.56 -6.26 7.40
N LYS A 259 -26.83 -6.47 7.79
CA LYS A 259 -27.98 -6.20 6.91
C LYS A 259 -28.20 -4.69 6.81
N PRO A 260 -28.74 -4.18 5.70
CA PRO A 260 -29.18 -2.78 5.62
C PRO A 260 -30.08 -2.40 6.80
N GLY A 261 -29.78 -1.26 7.44
CA GLY A 261 -30.56 -0.76 8.58
C GLY A 261 -30.37 -1.51 9.91
N SER A 262 -29.41 -2.46 9.98
CA SER A 262 -29.09 -3.17 11.21
C SER A 262 -27.80 -2.66 11.83
N GLU A 263 -27.84 -2.36 13.12
CA GLU A 263 -26.63 -1.96 13.86
C GLU A 263 -25.83 -3.16 14.40
N VAL A 264 -26.47 -4.31 14.55
CA VAL A 264 -25.90 -5.48 15.21
C VAL A 264 -26.08 -6.73 14.37
N GLY A 265 -25.04 -7.52 14.28
CA GLY A 265 -25.11 -8.91 13.90
C GLY A 265 -24.73 -9.23 12.47
N SER A 266 -24.39 -10.47 12.26
CA SER A 266 -24.04 -11.04 10.96
C SER A 266 -25.20 -10.96 9.96
N ALA A 267 -24.93 -10.48 8.77
CA ALA A 267 -25.86 -10.60 7.63
C ALA A 267 -26.09 -12.08 7.27
N PHE A 268 -25.21 -12.95 7.68
CA PHE A 268 -25.19 -14.39 7.38
C PHE A 268 -25.46 -15.21 8.65
N GLN A 269 -26.70 -15.62 8.83
CA GLN A 269 -27.05 -16.65 9.82
C GLN A 269 -27.46 -17.90 9.04
N ASN A 270 -26.74 -18.99 9.25
CA ASN A 270 -27.01 -20.30 8.61
C ASN A 270 -26.98 -20.29 7.07
N GLN A 271 -26.19 -19.40 6.46
CA GLN A 271 -26.01 -19.40 5.01
C GLN A 271 -24.75 -20.21 4.65
N THR A 272 -24.89 -21.01 3.58
CA THR A 272 -23.78 -21.78 3.03
C THR A 272 -23.30 -21.10 1.74
N PHE A 273 -22.02 -20.81 1.70
CA PHE A 273 -21.34 -20.40 0.49
C PHE A 273 -20.79 -21.64 -0.21
N LYS A 274 -21.23 -21.89 -1.44
CA LYS A 274 -20.80 -23.01 -2.25
C LYS A 274 -19.77 -22.54 -3.29
N ASN A 275 -19.01 -23.49 -3.83
CA ASN A 275 -18.06 -23.25 -4.91
C ASN A 275 -17.01 -22.18 -4.59
N ILE A 276 -16.50 -22.16 -3.36
CA ILE A 276 -15.45 -21.23 -2.90
C ILE A 276 -14.23 -22.04 -2.47
N ALA A 277 -13.07 -21.67 -3.00
CA ALA A 277 -11.78 -22.07 -2.48
C ALA A 277 -11.17 -20.91 -1.71
N LEU A 278 -10.74 -21.15 -0.47
CA LEU A 278 -9.92 -20.22 0.30
C LEU A 278 -8.45 -20.57 0.08
N ARG A 279 -7.63 -19.55 -0.14
CA ARG A 279 -6.20 -19.70 -0.33
C ARG A 279 -5.45 -18.67 0.50
N ASP A 280 -4.41 -19.10 1.19
CA ASP A 280 -3.51 -18.16 1.90
C ASP A 280 -2.74 -17.30 0.89
N ALA A 281 -2.27 -16.15 1.38
CA ALA A 281 -1.40 -15.27 0.62
C ALA A 281 -0.13 -16.02 0.18
N THR A 282 0.34 -15.68 -1.01
CA THR A 282 1.59 -16.21 -1.56
C THR A 282 2.46 -15.07 -2.08
N TYR A 283 3.78 -15.24 -1.97
CA TYR A 283 4.74 -14.31 -2.58
C TYR A 283 4.83 -14.48 -4.10
N ASN A 284 4.45 -15.65 -4.59
CA ASN A 284 4.38 -15.95 -6.01
C ASN A 284 2.95 -15.72 -6.51
N VAL A 285 2.56 -14.45 -6.68
CA VAL A 285 1.21 -14.09 -7.14
C VAL A 285 0.89 -14.62 -8.54
N SER A 286 1.91 -14.98 -9.34
CA SER A 286 1.71 -15.59 -10.65
C SER A 286 0.95 -16.92 -10.57
N GLU A 287 1.07 -17.67 -9.46
CA GLU A 287 0.29 -18.88 -9.22
C GLU A 287 -1.20 -18.61 -9.04
N ILE A 288 -1.56 -17.48 -8.43
CA ILE A 288 -2.94 -17.03 -8.31
C ILE A 288 -3.48 -16.71 -9.70
N TYR A 289 -2.75 -15.90 -10.47
CA TYR A 289 -3.16 -15.50 -11.80
C TYR A 289 -3.17 -16.68 -12.80
N ALA A 290 -2.39 -17.73 -12.55
CA ALA A 290 -2.40 -18.95 -13.37
C ALA A 290 -3.79 -19.61 -13.44
N THR A 291 -4.56 -19.56 -12.37
CA THR A 291 -5.89 -20.19 -12.25
C THR A 291 -7.04 -19.20 -12.33
N THR A 292 -6.76 -17.89 -12.30
CA THR A 292 -7.78 -16.86 -12.34
C THR A 292 -8.39 -16.71 -13.75
N LYS A 293 -9.70 -16.80 -13.86
CA LYS A 293 -10.48 -16.57 -15.09
C LYS A 293 -10.97 -15.12 -15.18
N VAL A 294 -11.51 -14.58 -14.06
CA VAL A 294 -11.94 -13.20 -13.90
C VAL A 294 -11.43 -12.68 -12.56
N LEU A 295 -10.91 -11.45 -12.51
CA LEU A 295 -10.54 -10.81 -11.25
C LEU A 295 -11.65 -9.87 -10.78
N LEU A 296 -12.02 -9.95 -9.49
CA LEU A 296 -12.89 -8.98 -8.81
C LEU A 296 -12.04 -7.98 -8.03
N ALA A 297 -12.27 -6.70 -8.28
CA ALA A 297 -11.65 -5.58 -7.56
C ALA A 297 -12.70 -4.51 -7.18
N PRO A 298 -13.75 -4.87 -6.40
CA PRO A 298 -14.85 -3.96 -6.07
C PRO A 298 -14.51 -3.05 -4.88
N SER A 299 -13.34 -2.43 -4.88
CA SER A 299 -12.86 -1.61 -3.77
C SER A 299 -13.84 -0.50 -3.41
N LEU A 300 -14.17 -0.39 -2.13
CA LEU A 300 -15.04 0.64 -1.56
C LEU A 300 -14.24 1.87 -1.10
N CYS A 301 -12.96 1.69 -0.70
CA CYS A 301 -12.06 2.81 -0.44
C CYS A 301 -11.61 3.50 -1.73
N TYR A 302 -10.99 4.66 -1.57
CA TYR A 302 -10.26 5.31 -2.66
C TYR A 302 -9.01 4.50 -3.00
N GLU A 303 -8.83 4.14 -4.27
CA GLU A 303 -7.64 3.48 -4.77
C GLU A 303 -6.76 4.48 -5.52
N SER A 304 -5.51 4.64 -5.11
CA SER A 304 -4.58 5.49 -5.89
C SER A 304 -4.28 4.88 -7.26
N TRP A 305 -4.28 3.53 -7.34
CA TRP A 305 -4.11 2.77 -8.59
C TRP A 305 -4.97 1.52 -8.63
N GLY A 306 -4.63 0.49 -7.86
CA GLY A 306 -5.22 -0.85 -7.89
C GLY A 306 -4.30 -1.85 -8.60
N ARG A 307 -3.13 -2.14 -8.00
CA ARG A 307 -2.10 -3.04 -8.57
C ARG A 307 -2.65 -4.36 -9.10
N VAL A 308 -3.53 -5.01 -8.32
CA VAL A 308 -4.12 -6.32 -8.70
C VAL A 308 -4.84 -6.27 -10.05
N ALA A 309 -5.47 -5.12 -10.39
CA ALA A 309 -6.15 -4.95 -11.67
C ALA A 309 -5.14 -4.94 -12.82
N THR A 310 -4.04 -4.18 -12.70
CA THR A 310 -3.00 -4.17 -13.72
C THR A 310 -2.29 -5.52 -13.82
N GLU A 311 -1.98 -6.16 -12.70
CA GLU A 311 -1.37 -7.50 -12.67
C GLU A 311 -2.25 -8.54 -13.37
N ALA A 312 -3.57 -8.48 -13.16
CA ALA A 312 -4.53 -9.33 -13.86
C ALA A 312 -4.55 -9.05 -15.37
N THR A 313 -4.64 -7.79 -15.78
CA THR A 313 -4.66 -7.43 -17.21
C THR A 313 -3.35 -7.77 -17.93
N MET A 314 -2.20 -7.70 -17.24
CA MET A 314 -0.91 -8.20 -17.76
C MET A 314 -0.92 -9.72 -18.02
N ASN A 315 -1.74 -10.46 -17.28
CA ASN A 315 -2.00 -11.88 -17.50
C ASN A 315 -3.11 -12.16 -18.52
N GLY A 316 -3.69 -11.13 -19.14
CA GLY A 316 -4.85 -11.28 -20.01
C GLY A 316 -6.11 -11.75 -19.26
N ILE A 317 -6.24 -11.38 -17.98
CA ILE A 317 -7.40 -11.68 -17.15
C ILE A 317 -8.34 -10.49 -17.17
N PRO A 318 -9.61 -10.64 -17.56
CA PRO A 318 -10.58 -9.56 -17.46
C PRO A 318 -10.86 -9.20 -16.01
N VAL A 319 -11.06 -7.90 -15.76
CA VAL A 319 -11.25 -7.34 -14.42
C VAL A 319 -12.63 -6.72 -14.28
N LEU A 320 -13.35 -7.06 -13.22
CA LEU A 320 -14.55 -6.36 -12.78
C LEU A 320 -14.20 -5.52 -11.56
N ALA A 321 -14.26 -4.20 -11.68
CA ALA A 321 -13.80 -3.28 -10.65
C ALA A 321 -14.79 -2.15 -10.37
N SER A 322 -14.63 -1.50 -9.21
CA SER A 322 -15.36 -0.27 -8.91
C SER A 322 -14.74 0.94 -9.61
N LYS A 323 -15.55 1.96 -9.92
CA LYS A 323 -15.07 3.28 -10.32
C LYS A 323 -14.56 4.04 -9.08
N SER A 324 -13.39 3.66 -8.58
CA SER A 324 -12.78 4.27 -7.40
C SER A 324 -11.37 4.73 -7.68
N GLY A 325 -11.14 6.04 -7.60
CA GLY A 325 -9.81 6.64 -7.80
C GLY A 325 -9.17 6.22 -9.13
N GLY A 326 -7.96 5.66 -9.06
CA GLY A 326 -7.17 5.21 -10.19
C GLY A 326 -7.54 3.82 -10.75
N LEU A 327 -8.48 3.09 -10.13
CA LEU A 327 -8.88 1.75 -10.63
C LEU A 327 -9.30 1.74 -12.11
N PRO A 328 -10.11 2.69 -12.61
CA PRO A 328 -10.44 2.74 -14.03
C PRO A 328 -9.22 2.89 -14.94
N GLU A 329 -8.19 3.62 -14.48
CA GLU A 329 -6.91 3.73 -15.22
C GLU A 329 -6.12 2.40 -15.18
N ALA A 330 -6.14 1.72 -14.04
CA ALA A 330 -5.47 0.43 -13.86
C ALA A 330 -6.10 -0.71 -14.67
N VAL A 331 -7.43 -0.71 -14.80
CA VAL A 331 -8.19 -1.66 -15.63
C VAL A 331 -8.03 -1.35 -17.13
N GLY A 332 -8.04 -0.06 -17.49
CA GLY A 332 -7.96 0.37 -18.88
C GLY A 332 -9.05 -0.27 -19.74
N THR A 333 -8.65 -0.94 -20.83
CA THR A 333 -9.56 -1.69 -21.73
C THR A 333 -9.68 -3.18 -21.35
N GLY A 334 -9.06 -3.60 -20.24
CA GLY A 334 -8.99 -5.00 -19.84
C GLY A 334 -10.14 -5.46 -18.94
N GLY A 335 -11.29 -4.75 -18.91
CA GLY A 335 -12.40 -5.14 -18.05
C GLY A 335 -13.53 -4.12 -17.99
N ILE A 336 -14.39 -4.28 -16.99
CA ILE A 336 -15.55 -3.43 -16.73
C ILE A 336 -15.38 -2.72 -15.39
N THR A 337 -15.73 -1.43 -15.36
CA THR A 337 -15.78 -0.67 -14.11
C THR A 337 -17.19 -0.17 -13.85
N LEU A 338 -17.70 -0.38 -12.63
CA LEU A 338 -19.04 -0.03 -12.20
C LEU A 338 -19.05 0.90 -11.00
N GLU A 339 -20.13 1.65 -10.82
CA GLU A 339 -20.33 2.40 -9.58
C GLU A 339 -20.46 1.45 -8.39
N LYS A 340 -20.05 1.91 -7.21
CA LYS A 340 -20.22 1.17 -5.96
C LYS A 340 -21.73 1.01 -5.69
N PRO A 341 -22.20 -0.11 -5.10
CA PRO A 341 -23.56 -0.22 -4.63
C PRO A 341 -23.97 0.97 -3.74
N ALA A 342 -25.18 1.44 -3.83
CA ALA A 342 -25.63 2.64 -3.12
C ALA A 342 -25.48 2.50 -1.60
N SER A 343 -25.78 1.33 -1.05
CA SER A 343 -25.60 1.01 0.37
C SER A 343 -24.13 0.99 0.85
N ASN A 344 -23.18 0.93 -0.07
CA ASN A 344 -21.75 0.95 0.25
C ASN A 344 -21.07 2.29 -0.09
N GLN A 345 -21.84 3.32 -0.49
CA GLN A 345 -21.32 4.67 -0.70
C GLN A 345 -21.31 5.45 0.61
N GLY A 346 -20.48 6.50 0.69
CA GLY A 346 -20.37 7.36 1.87
C GLY A 346 -19.33 6.88 2.89
N PRO A 347 -19.61 7.01 4.20
CA PRO A 347 -18.66 6.72 5.26
C PRO A 347 -18.22 5.25 5.31
N ASP A 348 -17.06 5.00 5.92
CA ASP A 348 -16.43 3.67 5.99
C ASP A 348 -17.30 2.60 6.69
N GLU A 349 -18.20 3.01 7.59
CA GLU A 349 -19.17 2.12 8.24
C GLU A 349 -20.10 1.42 7.23
N ASN A 350 -20.35 2.04 6.09
CA ASN A 350 -21.16 1.48 5.01
C ASN A 350 -20.46 0.31 4.30
N TRP A 351 -19.15 0.18 4.43
CA TRP A 351 -18.40 -0.95 3.86
C TRP A 351 -18.75 -2.29 4.52
N LEU A 352 -19.32 -2.23 5.73
CA LEU A 352 -19.83 -3.40 6.46
C LEU A 352 -21.24 -3.83 6.03
N VAL A 353 -21.95 -3.02 5.23
CA VAL A 353 -23.31 -3.31 4.81
C VAL A 353 -23.30 -4.28 3.65
N LEU A 354 -24.00 -5.40 3.78
CA LEU A 354 -24.23 -6.33 2.68
C LEU A 354 -25.20 -5.71 1.68
N PRO A 355 -24.81 -5.35 0.45
CA PRO A 355 -25.70 -4.74 -0.51
C PRO A 355 -26.83 -5.69 -0.93
N SER A 356 -27.95 -5.17 -1.40
CA SER A 356 -29.08 -5.96 -1.90
C SER A 356 -28.74 -6.69 -3.22
N GLU A 357 -29.56 -7.68 -3.60
CA GLU A 357 -29.42 -8.33 -4.91
C GLU A 357 -29.69 -7.35 -6.06
N GLU A 358 -30.61 -6.41 -5.86
CA GLU A 358 -30.93 -5.38 -6.84
C GLU A 358 -29.75 -4.43 -7.07
N GLU A 359 -29.12 -3.92 -6.01
CA GLU A 359 -27.94 -3.06 -6.12
C GLU A 359 -26.76 -3.77 -6.79
N CYS A 360 -26.62 -5.07 -6.58
CA CYS A 360 -25.55 -5.88 -7.17
C CYS A 360 -25.93 -6.52 -8.53
N ARG A 361 -27.14 -6.32 -9.05
CA ARG A 361 -27.55 -6.89 -10.35
C ARG A 361 -26.61 -6.49 -11.49
N PRO A 362 -26.26 -5.19 -11.66
CA PRO A 362 -25.32 -4.80 -12.71
C PRO A 362 -23.94 -5.46 -12.57
N TRP A 363 -23.52 -5.72 -11.33
CA TRP A 363 -22.25 -6.40 -11.05
C TRP A 363 -22.31 -7.89 -11.38
N ALA A 364 -23.42 -8.56 -11.08
CA ALA A 364 -23.62 -9.97 -11.41
C ALA A 364 -23.69 -10.17 -12.93
N ASP A 365 -24.45 -9.34 -13.64
CA ASP A 365 -24.59 -9.42 -15.11
C ASP A 365 -23.23 -9.18 -15.80
N ALA A 366 -22.48 -8.18 -15.34
CA ALA A 366 -21.12 -7.92 -15.83
C ALA A 366 -20.15 -9.08 -15.53
N LEU A 367 -20.24 -9.68 -14.34
CA LEU A 367 -19.45 -10.85 -13.99
C LEU A 367 -19.74 -12.02 -14.92
N TYR A 368 -21.01 -12.30 -15.19
CA TYR A 368 -21.43 -13.40 -16.06
C TYR A 368 -20.96 -13.17 -17.49
N ASP A 369 -21.11 -11.94 -18.03
CA ASP A 369 -20.58 -11.60 -19.38
C ASP A 369 -19.05 -11.75 -19.45
N LEU A 370 -18.31 -11.27 -18.45
CA LEU A 370 -16.86 -11.44 -18.39
C LEU A 370 -16.45 -12.92 -18.29
N TYR A 371 -17.20 -13.71 -17.53
CA TYR A 371 -16.92 -15.13 -17.35
C TYR A 371 -17.17 -15.94 -18.62
N ASP A 372 -18.25 -15.65 -19.34
CA ASP A 372 -18.66 -16.38 -20.54
C ASP A 372 -17.88 -15.92 -21.79
N HIS A 373 -17.40 -14.67 -21.82
CA HIS A 373 -16.80 -14.07 -23.00
C HIS A 373 -15.40 -13.47 -22.71
N THR A 374 -14.58 -14.20 -21.94
CA THR A 374 -13.22 -13.75 -21.56
C THR A 374 -12.37 -13.35 -22.76
N GLU A 375 -12.57 -13.99 -23.92
CA GLU A 375 -11.80 -13.74 -25.16
C GLU A 375 -12.00 -12.32 -25.72
N LYS A 376 -13.13 -11.69 -25.45
CA LYS A 376 -13.39 -10.28 -25.88
C LYS A 376 -12.44 -9.32 -25.17
N TRP A 377 -12.05 -9.64 -23.95
CA TRP A 377 -11.30 -8.78 -23.04
C TRP A 377 -9.79 -9.05 -23.06
N THR A 378 -9.40 -10.27 -23.39
CA THR A 378 -7.98 -10.67 -23.41
C THR A 378 -7.19 -10.01 -24.54
N ARG A 379 -7.85 -9.60 -25.65
CA ARG A 379 -7.20 -8.95 -26.79
C ARG A 379 -6.86 -7.48 -26.56
N GLY A 380 -7.46 -6.82 -25.56
CA GLY A 380 -7.23 -5.42 -25.21
C GLY A 380 -6.18 -5.22 -24.11
N GLY A 381 -5.84 -6.26 -23.35
CA GLY A 381 -5.05 -6.16 -22.12
C GLY A 381 -3.56 -5.84 -22.29
N GLY A 382 -3.07 -5.71 -23.50
CA GLY A 382 -1.65 -5.38 -23.76
C GLY A 382 -1.29 -3.88 -23.68
N THR A 383 -2.23 -2.98 -23.37
CA THR A 383 -2.01 -1.53 -23.44
C THR A 383 -2.23 -0.75 -22.17
N ALA A 384 -2.55 -1.38 -21.03
CA ALA A 384 -2.49 -0.71 -19.74
C ALA A 384 -1.01 -0.40 -19.45
N ALA A 385 -0.63 0.79 -19.76
CA ALA A 385 0.58 1.55 -19.42
C ALA A 385 1.79 0.79 -18.83
N ALA A 386 2.21 -0.31 -19.45
CA ALA A 386 3.64 -0.61 -19.41
C ALA A 386 4.29 0.58 -20.13
N PRO A 387 5.27 1.29 -19.55
CA PRO A 387 5.98 2.31 -20.26
C PRO A 387 6.52 1.66 -21.52
N LYS A 388 6.06 2.14 -22.71
CA LYS A 388 6.51 1.63 -24.00
C LYS A 388 8.01 1.67 -23.98
N THR A 389 8.64 0.50 -23.89
CA THR A 389 10.08 0.36 -24.03
C THR A 389 10.43 1.05 -25.36
N PRO A 390 11.26 2.08 -25.38
CA PRO A 390 11.63 2.69 -26.65
C PRO A 390 12.31 1.60 -27.46
N ARG A 391 11.70 1.20 -28.58
CA ARG A 391 12.38 0.36 -29.57
C ARG A 391 13.74 0.99 -29.80
N ARG A 392 14.81 0.21 -29.63
CA ARG A 392 16.18 0.54 -30.00
C ARG A 392 16.15 1.33 -31.29
N ILE A 393 16.24 2.67 -31.21
CA ILE A 393 16.40 3.52 -32.38
C ILE A 393 17.81 3.27 -32.87
N ARG A 394 17.93 2.47 -33.91
CA ARG A 394 19.12 2.46 -34.75
C ARG A 394 19.36 3.91 -35.20
N SER A 395 20.48 4.44 -34.77
CA SER A 395 20.93 5.76 -35.15
C SER A 395 20.93 5.94 -36.67
N LYS A 396 19.92 6.66 -37.17
CA LYS A 396 20.07 7.40 -38.43
C LYS A 396 20.07 8.88 -38.03
N ARG A 397 21.26 9.47 -38.12
CA ARG A 397 21.42 10.93 -38.12
C ARG A 397 20.43 11.53 -39.13
N ARG A 398 19.53 12.36 -38.60
CA ARG A 398 18.94 13.48 -39.33
C ARG A 398 18.70 14.59 -38.32
N GLU A 399 19.46 15.65 -38.52
CA GLU A 399 19.23 16.97 -37.94
C GLU A 399 17.89 17.48 -38.47
N THR A 400 16.98 17.82 -37.56
CA THR A 400 16.06 18.98 -37.70
C THR A 400 15.13 19.06 -36.51
N GLY A 401 15.20 20.17 -35.79
CA GLY A 401 14.07 20.89 -35.23
C GLY A 401 13.35 20.27 -34.00
N CYS A 402 13.83 20.56 -32.78
CA CYS A 402 12.98 20.62 -31.62
C CYS A 402 13.26 21.91 -30.84
N SER A 403 12.70 22.99 -31.35
CA SER A 403 12.54 24.26 -30.63
C SER A 403 11.12 24.25 -30.03
N SER A 404 10.95 24.04 -28.73
CA SER A 404 9.87 24.60 -27.91
C SER A 404 9.70 23.92 -26.54
N PHE A 405 10.78 23.84 -25.73
CA PHE A 405 10.62 23.57 -24.30
C PHE A 405 11.70 24.24 -23.44
N SER A 406 12.16 25.43 -23.84
CA SER A 406 13.20 26.14 -23.10
C SER A 406 12.91 27.62 -22.87
N SER A 407 11.73 27.98 -22.34
CA SER A 407 11.49 29.39 -22.03
C SER A 407 10.65 29.69 -20.80
N ARG A 408 10.83 28.95 -19.69
CA ARG A 408 10.22 29.38 -18.40
C ARG A 408 11.09 29.20 -17.16
N PHE A 409 12.38 29.03 -17.29
CA PHE A 409 13.28 29.07 -16.14
C PHE A 409 14.51 29.93 -16.43
N SER A 410 14.30 31.23 -16.62
CA SER A 410 15.37 32.21 -16.45
C SER A 410 14.78 33.53 -15.92
N LYS A 411 15.40 33.98 -14.84
CA LYS A 411 15.31 35.31 -14.22
C LYS A 411 14.36 35.40 -13.01
N SER A 412 14.93 35.13 -11.84
CA SER A 412 15.00 36.14 -10.76
C SER A 412 16.10 35.72 -9.80
N ARG A 413 17.27 36.33 -9.89
CA ARG A 413 18.23 36.42 -8.79
C ARG A 413 17.62 37.37 -7.77
N PRO A 414 17.52 37.05 -6.49
CA PRO A 414 17.39 38.03 -5.44
C PRO A 414 18.77 38.58 -5.10
N GLU A 415 18.76 39.87 -4.88
CA GLU A 415 19.89 40.67 -4.48
C GLU A 415 20.53 40.20 -3.15
N THR A 416 21.81 40.35 -3.07
CA THR A 416 22.70 40.14 -1.95
C THR A 416 22.22 40.88 -0.71
N THR A 417 21.60 40.20 0.25
CA THR A 417 21.41 40.74 1.61
C THR A 417 22.47 40.15 2.51
N THR A 418 23.36 41.02 2.98
CA THR A 418 24.46 40.74 3.90
C THR A 418 23.93 40.17 5.20
N LEU A 419 24.19 38.89 5.46
CA LEU A 419 23.97 38.23 6.76
C LEU A 419 25.12 38.62 7.70
N ARG A 420 24.79 39.37 8.76
CA ARG A 420 25.67 39.63 9.88
C ARG A 420 25.86 38.35 10.68
N VAL A 421 27.10 37.91 10.76
CA VAL A 421 27.57 36.78 11.59
C VAL A 421 27.43 37.19 13.06
N TRP A 422 26.69 36.43 13.84
CA TRP A 422 26.72 36.50 15.30
C TRP A 422 27.85 35.59 15.82
N GLY A 423 28.77 36.23 16.54
CA GLY A 423 29.89 35.54 17.17
C GLY A 423 29.49 34.76 18.43
N PRO A 424 30.40 33.95 18.97
CA PRO A 424 30.09 32.96 20.00
C PRO A 424 29.81 33.62 21.35
N CYS A 425 28.72 33.17 22.00
CA CYS A 425 28.35 33.55 23.36
C CYS A 425 29.21 32.77 24.36
N VAL A 426 30.01 33.52 25.10
CA VAL A 426 30.86 33.02 26.19
C VAL A 426 30.00 32.72 27.41
N THR A 427 30.13 31.49 27.92
CA THR A 427 29.60 31.07 29.21
C THR A 427 30.33 31.70 30.37
N THR A 428 29.66 32.55 31.16
CA THR A 428 30.07 32.87 32.54
C THR A 428 28.95 32.49 33.51
N GLY A 429 29.31 31.59 34.42
CA GLY A 429 28.44 31.17 35.51
C GLY A 429 28.26 32.25 36.56
N ILE A 430 27.04 32.30 37.12
CA ILE A 430 26.78 33.02 38.38
C ILE A 430 25.97 32.07 39.31
N ARG A 431 26.45 32.02 40.55
CA ARG A 431 25.93 31.29 41.70
C ARG A 431 24.61 31.85 42.22
N SER A 432 23.87 30.97 42.87
CA SER A 432 22.68 31.14 43.68
C SER A 432 22.74 32.22 44.77
N THR A 433 21.62 32.90 44.99
CA THR A 433 21.07 33.20 46.34
C THR A 433 19.60 33.69 46.16
N GLY A 434 18.65 33.09 46.69
CA GLY A 434 17.87 33.22 47.89
C GLY A 434 16.66 34.20 47.86
N LYS A 435 15.45 33.59 48.08
CA LYS A 435 14.27 34.10 48.83
C LYS A 435 13.53 35.39 48.35
N THR A 436 12.25 35.37 48.10
CA THR A 436 11.07 35.47 48.98
C THR A 436 9.79 35.80 48.20
N SER A 437 8.74 35.07 48.53
CA SER A 437 7.30 35.41 48.70
C SER A 437 6.69 36.66 48.04
N GLY A 438 5.55 36.49 47.41
CA GLY A 438 4.56 37.54 47.07
C GLY A 438 3.30 36.98 46.41
N SER A 439 2.21 37.06 47.13
CA SER A 439 0.85 36.58 46.90
C SER A 439 0.11 37.31 45.79
N LEU A 440 -0.81 36.58 45.15
CA LEU A 440 -1.99 36.84 44.32
C LEU A 440 -2.69 38.21 44.43
N PRO A 441 -3.49 38.63 43.45
CA PRO A 441 -4.88 38.20 43.44
C PRO A 441 -5.52 37.82 42.09
N ALA A 442 -6.68 37.20 42.26
CA ALA A 442 -7.59 36.67 41.28
C ALA A 442 -8.33 37.74 40.42
N GLY A 443 -8.66 37.41 39.20
CA GLY A 443 -9.57 38.19 38.37
C GLY A 443 -10.16 37.31 37.22
N ASN A 444 -11.42 37.04 37.41
CA ASN A 444 -12.52 36.55 36.55
C ASN A 444 -12.24 36.22 35.05
N ALA A 445 -12.71 35.04 34.73
CA ALA A 445 -13.00 34.53 33.36
C ALA A 445 -14.22 35.23 32.73
N PRO A 446 -14.34 35.18 31.38
CA PRO A 446 -15.52 34.52 30.87
C PRO A 446 -15.21 33.43 29.83
N SER A 447 -16.09 32.46 29.90
CA SER A 447 -16.23 31.26 29.08
C SER A 447 -16.40 31.56 27.59
N ALA A 448 -15.58 30.92 26.73
CA ALA A 448 -15.94 30.63 25.36
C ALA A 448 -15.53 29.20 25.02
N LYS A 449 -16.54 28.38 24.83
CA LYS A 449 -16.43 27.00 24.31
C LYS A 449 -15.98 27.09 22.87
N SER A 450 -14.79 26.61 22.56
CA SER A 450 -14.40 26.18 21.21
C SER A 450 -13.88 24.78 21.31
N GLN A 451 -14.63 23.84 20.75
CA GLN A 451 -14.19 22.47 20.55
C GLN A 451 -13.07 22.46 19.50
N PRO A 452 -11.99 21.72 19.71
CA PRO A 452 -11.05 21.42 18.64
C PRO A 452 -11.56 20.22 17.85
N ASN A 453 -11.87 20.43 16.58
CA ASN A 453 -11.97 19.36 15.59
C ASN A 453 -10.58 18.76 15.39
N SER A 454 -10.32 17.63 16.02
CA SER A 454 -9.16 16.79 15.75
C SER A 454 -9.64 15.50 15.07
N ASN A 455 -9.77 15.53 13.75
CA ASN A 455 -9.87 14.32 12.95
C ASN A 455 -8.48 13.94 12.44
N PHE A 456 -7.64 13.44 13.32
CA PHE A 456 -6.51 12.59 13.00
C PHE A 456 -6.88 11.19 13.46
N LEU A 457 -7.34 10.35 12.54
CA LEU A 457 -7.40 8.91 12.77
C LEU A 457 -6.13 8.30 12.17
N PRO A 458 -5.21 7.82 13.02
CA PRO A 458 -4.22 6.85 12.57
C PRO A 458 -4.95 5.53 12.29
N PHE A 459 -4.54 4.80 11.27
CA PHE A 459 -4.86 3.40 11.15
C PHE A 459 -4.25 2.67 12.35
N ALA A 460 -5.00 2.61 13.45
CA ALA A 460 -4.68 1.79 14.60
C ALA A 460 -5.40 0.45 14.45
N ALA A 461 -4.60 -0.60 14.53
CA ALA A 461 -5.11 -1.89 14.92
C ALA A 461 -5.77 -1.78 16.31
N ASP A 462 -6.98 -2.32 16.39
CA ASP A 462 -7.68 -2.82 17.58
C ASP A 462 -7.54 -2.06 18.91
N THR A 463 -8.57 -1.27 19.24
CA THR A 463 -9.02 -1.15 20.62
C THR A 463 -10.50 -1.44 20.66
N LEU A 464 -10.84 -2.67 21.06
CA LEU A 464 -12.15 -3.00 21.63
C LEU A 464 -12.18 -2.54 23.10
N PRO A 465 -13.29 -1.97 23.60
CA PRO A 465 -13.38 -1.59 25.00
C PRO A 465 -13.49 -2.81 25.91
N ASP A 466 -12.65 -2.84 26.95
CA ASP A 466 -12.75 -3.74 28.09
C ASP A 466 -14.07 -3.52 28.84
N ALA A 467 -14.97 -4.47 28.75
CA ALA A 467 -16.00 -4.71 29.76
C ALA A 467 -16.48 -6.14 29.62
N LEU A 468 -15.92 -7.01 30.42
CA LEU A 468 -16.56 -8.06 31.21
C LEU A 468 -15.52 -9.12 31.64
N LEU A 469 -14.89 -8.85 32.76
CA LEU A 469 -14.26 -9.87 33.60
C LEU A 469 -15.34 -10.77 34.20
N LEU A 470 -15.38 -12.02 33.79
CA LEU A 470 -15.82 -13.15 34.58
C LEU A 470 -14.91 -14.32 34.32
N THR A 471 -14.04 -14.61 35.25
CA THR A 471 -13.31 -15.86 35.36
C THR A 471 -14.25 -17.04 35.59
N PRO A 472 -13.97 -18.24 35.01
CA PRO A 472 -13.58 -19.33 35.89
C PRO A 472 -12.35 -20.10 35.41
N SER A 473 -11.56 -20.49 36.38
CA SER A 473 -10.47 -21.45 36.35
C SER A 473 -10.90 -22.80 35.79
N LEU A 474 -10.04 -23.47 35.03
CA LEU A 474 -9.59 -24.84 35.20
C LEU A 474 -9.11 -25.46 33.86
N SER A 475 -7.82 -25.76 33.90
CA SER A 475 -7.13 -26.90 33.27
C SER A 475 -7.82 -27.65 32.11
N LYS A 476 -7.18 -27.63 30.90
CA LYS A 476 -6.80 -28.83 30.17
C LYS A 476 -5.88 -28.47 28.99
N ALA A 477 -4.60 -28.57 29.22
CA ALA A 477 -3.64 -28.80 28.15
C ALA A 477 -3.90 -30.18 27.58
N GLY A 478 -4.30 -30.29 26.32
CA GLY A 478 -4.46 -31.59 25.68
C GLY A 478 -5.14 -31.63 24.33
N GLU A 479 -5.83 -30.58 23.89
CA GLU A 479 -6.59 -30.67 22.62
C GLU A 479 -6.09 -29.79 21.46
N ALA A 480 -5.07 -28.97 21.68
CA ALA A 480 -4.53 -28.10 20.61
C ALA A 480 -3.62 -28.80 19.60
N GLN A 481 -3.21 -30.04 19.84
CA GLN A 481 -2.30 -30.78 18.94
C GLN A 481 -2.99 -31.70 17.91
N ARG A 482 -4.31 -31.80 17.89
CA ARG A 482 -5.02 -32.63 16.90
C ARG A 482 -5.56 -31.85 15.68
N PHE A 483 -5.51 -30.54 15.68
CA PHE A 483 -6.03 -29.72 14.56
C PHE A 483 -4.98 -29.35 13.50
N ALA A 484 -3.71 -29.44 13.79
CA ALA A 484 -2.63 -29.10 12.85
C ALA A 484 -2.30 -30.23 11.83
N GLY A 485 -2.87 -31.41 11.99
CA GLY A 485 -2.56 -32.57 11.13
C GLY A 485 -3.53 -32.82 9.98
N PHE A 486 -4.64 -32.08 9.90
CA PHE A 486 -5.71 -32.41 8.93
C PHE A 486 -5.78 -31.49 7.70
N VAL A 487 -5.01 -30.44 7.66
CA VAL A 487 -5.05 -29.46 6.54
C VAL A 487 -4.01 -29.72 5.46
N SER A 488 -3.08 -30.66 5.66
CA SER A 488 -2.01 -30.93 4.70
C SER A 488 -2.28 -32.04 3.67
N SER A 489 -3.49 -32.62 3.60
CA SER A 489 -3.78 -33.73 2.71
C SER A 489 -5.03 -33.61 1.82
N VAL A 490 -5.56 -32.39 1.58
CA VAL A 490 -6.62 -32.24 0.57
C VAL A 490 -5.99 -31.78 -0.73
N GLY A 491 -5.77 -32.75 -1.61
CA GLY A 491 -5.29 -32.52 -2.96
C GLY A 491 -6.32 -31.77 -3.83
N SER A 492 -5.81 -31.18 -4.86
CA SER A 492 -6.32 -30.21 -5.84
C SER A 492 -7.59 -30.59 -6.63
N SER A 493 -8.67 -31.06 -6.02
CA SER A 493 -9.94 -31.20 -6.76
C SER A 493 -11.13 -31.48 -5.82
N GLY A 494 -11.58 -30.44 -5.10
CA GLY A 494 -12.82 -30.52 -4.34
C GLY A 494 -13.38 -29.11 -4.11
N SER A 495 -14.61 -28.86 -4.53
CA SER A 495 -15.35 -27.66 -4.15
C SER A 495 -15.73 -27.79 -2.68
N ALA A 496 -15.24 -26.90 -1.86
CA ALA A 496 -15.59 -26.82 -0.44
C ALA A 496 -16.78 -25.85 -0.24
N ALA A 497 -17.70 -26.21 0.64
CA ALA A 497 -18.78 -25.35 1.09
C ALA A 497 -18.46 -24.80 2.48
N VAL A 498 -18.67 -23.46 2.66
CA VAL A 498 -18.51 -22.80 3.96
C VAL A 498 -19.89 -22.54 4.54
N THR A 499 -20.18 -23.13 5.69
CA THR A 499 -21.43 -22.93 6.42
C THR A 499 -21.18 -22.10 7.67
N ILE A 500 -21.96 -21.02 7.85
CA ILE A 500 -21.92 -20.18 9.04
C ILE A 500 -23.14 -20.51 9.90
N SER A 501 -22.92 -20.98 11.13
CA SER A 501 -23.98 -21.24 12.09
C SER A 501 -24.20 -20.07 13.05
N ALA A 502 -25.40 -19.96 13.63
CA ALA A 502 -25.74 -18.92 14.62
C ALA A 502 -24.87 -18.97 15.88
N ALA A 503 -24.16 -20.07 16.13
CA ALA A 503 -23.23 -20.22 17.23
C ALA A 503 -21.78 -19.80 16.88
N GLY A 504 -21.54 -19.25 15.68
CA GLY A 504 -20.20 -18.83 15.24
C GLY A 504 -19.25 -19.99 14.90
N THR A 505 -19.76 -21.20 14.74
CA THR A 505 -18.98 -22.38 14.37
C THR A 505 -19.01 -22.57 12.85
N PHE A 506 -17.87 -22.81 12.24
CA PHE A 506 -17.74 -23.12 10.82
C PHE A 506 -17.65 -24.63 10.63
N ALA A 507 -18.38 -25.17 9.65
CA ALA A 507 -18.16 -26.51 9.14
C ALA A 507 -17.68 -26.39 7.70
N LEU A 508 -16.56 -27.03 7.39
CA LEU A 508 -16.12 -27.28 6.02
C LEU A 508 -16.70 -28.64 5.64
N ALA A 509 -17.58 -28.66 4.65
CA ALA A 509 -18.05 -29.91 4.04
C ALA A 509 -17.35 -30.06 2.68
N ALA A 510 -16.72 -31.19 2.50
CA ALA A 510 -16.03 -31.59 1.27
C ALA A 510 -17.02 -31.95 0.14
#